data_1a8d5c917e129f2c67c98108dcd603ab
#
_entry.id   1a8d5c917e129f2c67c98108dcd603ab
#
_cell.length_a   1.000
_cell.length_b   1.000
_cell.length_c   1.000
_cell.angle_alpha   90.00
_cell.angle_beta   90.00
_cell.angle_gamma   90.00
#
_symmetry.space_group_name_H-M   'P 1'
#
loop_
_entity.id
_entity.type
_entity.pdbx_description
1 polymer ?
#
loop_
_entity_poly.entity_id
_entity_poly.type
_entity_poly.pdbx_seq_one_letter_code
_entity_poly.pdbx_strand_id
1 'polypeptide(L)'
;SDLLKNLDAVARPAQSGGLLEAFDASLPFELTAGQRSVAEEIAHDLAQPHPMHRLLQGEVGSGKTVVALRAMLSVIDNGGQAALLAPTEVLAAQHLRTMQKLLGPLAQGGMLGGSETATQVTLITGSQNAASRKEALALAASGAAGIVIGTHALLGESVAFKDLGLIVVDEQHRFGVEQRDALKSKATNPPHLLVMTATPIPRTVAMTVFGDLDVSTLRELPLGRQPITTHVVPVLEKPGFLERAWERIKEEVSQGHQAYIVAPRIAAGTPEDSDMDFLMGESSVEIASVEELGPLLSGGALQGVKVAPLHGRQSAELKDSTMQAFANKEIDVLISTTVIEVGVDVPNATVMVIMDADRFGVSQLHQLRGRVGRGTSPGLCLLVTSAEAESSARIRLDAVAGTLDGFELSRIDLEQRREGDVLGASQSGSRSHLRLLRVLRDESMIEEARIDASTILESGITQYPLLATELAQIQADAAAEYIDKA
;
A
#
# COMPACT_ATOMS: atom_id res chain seq x y z
N SER A 1 -13.22 0.06 18.96
CA SER A 1 -14.42 0.04 18.07
C SER A 1 -15.68 0.59 18.77
N ASP A 2 -15.91 0.34 20.07
CA ASP A 2 -17.15 0.78 20.72
C ASP A 2 -17.22 2.30 21.01
N LEU A 3 -16.10 2.98 21.15
CA LEU A 3 -16.09 4.46 21.18
C LEU A 3 -16.59 5.05 19.85
N LEU A 4 -16.34 4.35 18.73
CA LEU A 4 -16.80 4.76 17.39
C LEU A 4 -18.30 4.51 17.20
N LYS A 5 -18.87 3.47 17.81
CA LYS A 5 -20.32 3.21 17.78
C LYS A 5 -21.15 4.30 18.49
N ASN A 6 -20.50 5.09 19.36
CA ASN A 6 -21.13 6.23 20.02
C ASN A 6 -21.00 7.54 19.22
N LEU A 7 -20.36 7.53 18.05
CA LEU A 7 -20.28 8.67 17.16
C LEU A 7 -21.36 8.55 16.08
N ASP A 8 -22.17 9.58 15.94
CA ASP A 8 -23.18 9.64 14.88
C ASP A 8 -22.51 9.94 13.53
N ALA A 9 -22.57 8.99 12.60
CA ALA A 9 -22.18 9.17 11.20
C ALA A 9 -23.41 9.16 10.30
N VAL A 10 -23.25 9.69 9.08
CA VAL A 10 -24.31 9.63 8.08
C VAL A 10 -24.28 8.26 7.40
N ALA A 11 -25.36 7.49 7.58
CA ALA A 11 -25.50 6.21 6.88
C ALA A 11 -25.53 6.40 5.35
N ARG A 12 -24.80 5.57 4.61
CA ARG A 12 -24.64 5.64 3.15
C ARG A 12 -25.00 4.30 2.49
N PRO A 13 -26.26 3.84 2.61
CA PRO A 13 -26.68 2.55 2.05
C PRO A 13 -26.60 2.56 0.51
N ALA A 14 -26.43 1.37 -0.09
CA ALA A 14 -26.49 1.22 -1.53
C ALA A 14 -27.89 1.65 -2.06
N GLN A 15 -27.91 2.42 -3.15
CA GLN A 15 -29.13 2.91 -3.78
C GLN A 15 -29.34 2.23 -5.12
N SER A 16 -30.60 1.85 -5.41
CA SER A 16 -30.97 1.33 -6.73
C SER A 16 -31.04 2.44 -7.77
N GLY A 17 -30.57 2.17 -8.99
CA GLY A 17 -30.52 3.13 -10.10
C GLY A 17 -29.45 4.19 -9.97
N GLY A 18 -28.53 4.05 -8.99
CA GLY A 18 -27.46 5.00 -8.73
C GLY A 18 -26.20 4.78 -9.57
N LEU A 19 -25.18 5.59 -9.26
CA LEU A 19 -23.88 5.57 -9.92
C LEU A 19 -23.15 4.23 -9.69
N LEU A 20 -23.29 3.63 -8.49
CA LEU A 20 -22.71 2.32 -8.18
C LEU A 20 -23.29 1.23 -9.09
N GLU A 21 -24.60 1.17 -9.28
CA GLU A 21 -25.23 0.16 -10.14
C GLU A 21 -24.84 0.37 -11.61
N ALA A 22 -24.80 1.63 -12.08
CA ALA A 22 -24.34 1.95 -13.42
C ALA A 22 -22.87 1.56 -13.64
N PHE A 23 -22.03 1.76 -12.64
CA PHE A 23 -20.63 1.33 -12.66
C PHE A 23 -20.49 -0.18 -12.74
N ASP A 24 -21.20 -0.94 -11.88
CA ASP A 24 -21.16 -2.40 -11.89
C ASP A 24 -21.59 -2.98 -13.24
N ALA A 25 -22.62 -2.38 -13.86
CA ALA A 25 -23.07 -2.77 -15.19
C ALA A 25 -22.07 -2.46 -16.32
N SER A 26 -21.17 -1.49 -16.10
CA SER A 26 -20.17 -1.06 -17.08
C SER A 26 -18.82 -1.75 -16.97
N LEU A 27 -18.60 -2.54 -15.89
CA LEU A 27 -17.32 -3.21 -15.66
C LEU A 27 -16.99 -4.19 -16.81
N PRO A 28 -15.76 -4.14 -17.37
CA PRO A 28 -15.34 -5.05 -18.45
C PRO A 28 -14.97 -6.46 -17.96
N PHE A 29 -15.17 -6.74 -16.67
CA PHE A 29 -14.85 -8.01 -16.02
C PHE A 29 -15.83 -8.27 -14.86
N GLU A 30 -15.95 -9.52 -14.46
CA GLU A 30 -16.70 -9.91 -13.27
C GLU A 30 -15.83 -9.80 -12.00
N LEU A 31 -16.44 -9.34 -10.92
CA LEU A 31 -15.78 -9.36 -9.60
C LEU A 31 -15.58 -10.82 -9.15
N THR A 32 -14.45 -11.10 -8.50
CA THR A 32 -14.23 -12.40 -7.86
C THR A 32 -15.18 -12.60 -6.67
N ALA A 33 -15.31 -13.84 -6.19
CA ALA A 33 -16.14 -14.14 -5.02
C ALA A 33 -15.67 -13.36 -3.79
N GLY A 34 -14.34 -13.29 -3.57
CA GLY A 34 -13.75 -12.52 -2.46
C GLY A 34 -13.99 -11.01 -2.59
N GLN A 35 -13.89 -10.45 -3.80
CA GLN A 35 -14.20 -9.03 -4.03
C GLN A 35 -15.66 -8.70 -3.75
N ARG A 36 -16.60 -9.59 -4.14
CA ARG A 36 -18.03 -9.43 -3.83
C ARG A 36 -18.28 -9.47 -2.33
N SER A 37 -17.77 -10.49 -1.64
CA SER A 37 -17.94 -10.64 -0.19
C SER A 37 -17.42 -9.43 0.59
N VAL A 38 -16.20 -8.97 0.26
CA VAL A 38 -15.63 -7.78 0.92
C VAL A 38 -16.40 -6.51 0.58
N ALA A 39 -16.89 -6.37 -0.64
CA ALA A 39 -17.73 -5.23 -1.02
C ALA A 39 -19.06 -5.21 -0.25
N GLU A 40 -19.66 -6.39 0.01
CA GLU A 40 -20.86 -6.54 0.85
C GLU A 40 -20.58 -6.16 2.31
N GLU A 41 -19.46 -6.61 2.90
CA GLU A 41 -19.03 -6.20 4.24
C GLU A 41 -18.91 -4.67 4.36
N ILE A 42 -18.25 -4.02 3.39
CA ILE A 42 -18.09 -2.57 3.37
C ILE A 42 -19.44 -1.87 3.20
N ALA A 43 -20.30 -2.37 2.31
CA ALA A 43 -21.63 -1.79 2.08
C ALA A 43 -22.51 -1.91 3.33
N HIS A 44 -22.42 -3.03 4.07
CA HIS A 44 -23.10 -3.19 5.34
C HIS A 44 -22.65 -2.15 6.36
N ASP A 45 -21.35 -1.92 6.49
CA ASP A 45 -20.79 -0.94 7.44
C ASP A 45 -21.15 0.51 7.04
N LEU A 46 -21.10 0.83 5.75
CA LEU A 46 -21.48 2.15 5.24
C LEU A 46 -22.96 2.48 5.51
N ALA A 47 -23.81 1.46 5.60
CA ALA A 47 -25.23 1.61 5.92
C ALA A 47 -25.53 1.84 7.42
N GLN A 48 -24.51 1.73 8.29
CA GLN A 48 -24.69 1.94 9.74
C GLN A 48 -24.69 3.44 10.11
N PRO A 49 -25.36 3.83 11.20
CA PRO A 49 -25.37 5.20 11.69
C PRO A 49 -24.10 5.60 12.45
N HIS A 50 -23.07 4.78 12.43
CA HIS A 50 -21.76 5.03 13.05
C HIS A 50 -20.63 4.90 12.03
N PRO A 51 -19.47 5.55 12.25
CA PRO A 51 -18.38 5.52 11.27
C PRO A 51 -17.82 4.11 11.10
N MET A 52 -17.69 3.66 9.85
CA MET A 52 -16.91 2.48 9.51
C MET A 52 -15.41 2.79 9.69
N HIS A 53 -14.69 1.94 10.36
CA HIS A 53 -13.23 1.94 10.40
C HIS A 53 -12.72 0.56 9.96
N ARG A 54 -12.26 0.43 8.70
CA ARG A 54 -11.93 -0.86 8.10
C ARG A 54 -10.58 -0.85 7.40
N LEU A 55 -9.82 -1.93 7.60
CA LEU A 55 -8.59 -2.25 6.88
C LEU A 55 -8.90 -3.26 5.77
N LEU A 56 -8.68 -2.87 4.52
CA LEU A 56 -8.75 -3.71 3.34
C LEU A 56 -7.34 -4.15 2.95
N GLN A 57 -7.00 -5.38 3.24
CA GLN A 57 -5.71 -5.95 2.87
C GLN A 57 -5.83 -6.97 1.74
N GLY A 58 -4.76 -7.13 0.97
CA GLY A 58 -4.71 -8.11 -0.11
C GLY A 58 -3.47 -7.93 -0.96
N GLU A 59 -3.15 -8.96 -1.71
CA GLU A 59 -2.03 -8.97 -2.65
C GLU A 59 -2.04 -7.79 -3.62
N VAL A 60 -0.85 -7.46 -4.14
CA VAL A 60 -0.74 -6.50 -5.25
C VAL A 60 -1.53 -7.05 -6.45
N GLY A 61 -2.47 -6.25 -6.96
CA GLY A 61 -3.34 -6.66 -8.07
C GLY A 61 -4.58 -7.46 -7.67
N SER A 62 -4.89 -7.65 -6.39
CA SER A 62 -6.12 -8.32 -5.92
C SER A 62 -7.41 -7.52 -6.19
N GLY A 63 -7.29 -6.28 -6.70
CA GLY A 63 -8.44 -5.44 -7.03
C GLY A 63 -8.97 -4.57 -5.90
N LYS A 64 -8.15 -4.28 -4.87
CA LYS A 64 -8.52 -3.37 -3.76
C LYS A 64 -9.09 -2.05 -4.26
N THR A 65 -8.50 -1.47 -5.31
CA THR A 65 -8.94 -0.20 -5.89
C THR A 65 -10.38 -0.26 -6.42
N VAL A 66 -10.80 -1.37 -7.02
CA VAL A 66 -12.18 -1.54 -7.52
C VAL A 66 -13.16 -1.63 -6.34
N VAL A 67 -12.81 -2.38 -5.30
CA VAL A 67 -13.62 -2.48 -4.08
C VAL A 67 -13.75 -1.12 -3.38
N ALA A 68 -12.64 -0.37 -3.26
CA ALA A 68 -12.66 0.98 -2.70
C ALA A 68 -13.46 1.96 -3.56
N LEU A 69 -13.36 1.88 -4.91
CA LEU A 69 -14.15 2.71 -5.80
C LEU A 69 -15.65 2.46 -5.62
N ARG A 70 -16.08 1.21 -5.50
CA ARG A 70 -17.48 0.86 -5.20
C ARG A 70 -17.98 1.51 -3.90
N ALA A 71 -17.15 1.48 -2.83
CA ALA A 71 -17.46 2.18 -1.58
C ALA A 71 -17.59 3.69 -1.76
N MET A 72 -16.71 4.31 -2.55
CA MET A 72 -16.79 5.74 -2.87
C MET A 72 -18.08 6.07 -3.63
N LEU A 73 -18.47 5.24 -4.62
CA LEU A 73 -19.67 5.44 -5.41
C LEU A 73 -20.94 5.32 -4.57
N SER A 74 -20.98 4.38 -3.61
CA SER A 74 -22.08 4.28 -2.64
C SER A 74 -22.25 5.57 -1.82
N VAL A 75 -21.15 6.19 -1.39
CA VAL A 75 -21.18 7.46 -0.67
C VAL A 75 -21.66 8.60 -1.54
N ILE A 76 -21.25 8.63 -2.83
CA ILE A 76 -21.66 9.65 -3.79
C ILE A 76 -23.16 9.53 -4.12
N ASP A 77 -23.69 8.32 -4.26
CA ASP A 77 -25.12 8.07 -4.45
C ASP A 77 -25.97 8.64 -3.30
N ASN A 78 -25.39 8.76 -2.12
CA ASN A 78 -26.02 9.39 -0.95
C ASN A 78 -25.65 10.88 -0.77
N GLY A 79 -25.17 11.54 -1.82
CA GLY A 79 -24.89 12.98 -1.83
C GLY A 79 -23.57 13.38 -1.15
N GLY A 80 -22.78 12.41 -0.68
CA GLY A 80 -21.47 12.64 -0.05
C GLY A 80 -20.32 12.68 -1.05
N GLN A 81 -19.13 12.94 -0.53
CA GLN A 81 -17.87 12.92 -1.26
C GLN A 81 -16.91 11.92 -0.64
N ALA A 82 -16.00 11.38 -1.45
CA ALA A 82 -14.93 10.52 -1.02
C ALA A 82 -13.56 11.16 -1.29
N ALA A 83 -12.65 11.09 -0.32
CA ALA A 83 -11.26 11.49 -0.46
C ALA A 83 -10.37 10.26 -0.51
N LEU A 84 -9.46 10.18 -1.50
CA LEU A 84 -8.42 9.16 -1.57
C LEU A 84 -7.06 9.79 -1.32
N LEU A 85 -6.42 9.36 -0.25
CA LEU A 85 -5.10 9.80 0.18
C LEU A 85 -4.05 8.80 -0.31
N ALA A 86 -3.18 9.24 -1.21
CA ALA A 86 -2.08 8.46 -1.75
C ALA A 86 -0.73 8.96 -1.21
N PRO A 87 0.25 8.08 -0.95
CA PRO A 87 1.52 8.45 -0.32
C PRO A 87 2.43 9.31 -1.20
N THR A 88 2.26 9.27 -2.51
CA THR A 88 3.06 10.04 -3.47
C THR A 88 2.18 10.64 -4.57
N GLU A 89 2.65 11.72 -5.20
CA GLU A 89 1.95 12.37 -6.32
C GLU A 89 1.83 11.45 -7.54
N VAL A 90 2.83 10.63 -7.78
CA VAL A 90 2.81 9.63 -8.87
C VAL A 90 1.66 8.64 -8.67
N LEU A 91 1.49 8.11 -7.46
CA LEU A 91 0.36 7.23 -7.14
C LEU A 91 -0.98 7.95 -7.20
N ALA A 92 -1.05 9.17 -6.70
CA ALA A 92 -2.26 9.98 -6.79
C ALA A 92 -2.69 10.17 -8.26
N ALA A 93 -1.75 10.50 -9.15
CA ALA A 93 -1.99 10.61 -10.57
C ALA A 93 -2.37 9.26 -11.22
N GLN A 94 -1.77 8.17 -10.77
CA GLN A 94 -2.13 6.82 -11.24
C GLN A 94 -3.55 6.43 -10.80
N HIS A 95 -3.93 6.70 -9.55
CA HIS A 95 -5.30 6.48 -9.08
C HIS A 95 -6.30 7.29 -9.89
N LEU A 96 -6.00 8.57 -10.19
CA LEU A 96 -6.85 9.40 -11.05
C LEU A 96 -7.09 8.73 -12.41
N ARG A 97 -6.01 8.35 -13.12
CA ARG A 97 -6.11 7.70 -14.45
C ARG A 97 -6.87 6.39 -14.37
N THR A 98 -6.62 5.57 -13.35
CA THR A 98 -7.28 4.29 -13.14
C THR A 98 -8.77 4.47 -12.89
N MET A 99 -9.16 5.41 -12.03
CA MET A 99 -10.56 5.68 -11.73
C MET A 99 -11.29 6.27 -12.92
N GLN A 100 -10.67 7.21 -13.64
CA GLN A 100 -11.24 7.77 -14.87
C GLN A 100 -11.44 6.69 -15.93
N LYS A 101 -10.47 5.77 -16.08
CA LYS A 101 -10.59 4.65 -17.03
C LYS A 101 -11.71 3.68 -16.64
N LEU A 102 -11.82 3.33 -15.36
CA LEU A 102 -12.86 2.41 -14.87
C LEU A 102 -14.25 3.01 -14.94
N LEU A 103 -14.39 4.29 -14.62
CA LEU A 103 -15.67 5.00 -14.67
C LEU A 103 -16.09 5.37 -16.11
N GLY A 104 -15.12 5.59 -17.02
CA GLY A 104 -15.42 5.99 -18.39
C GLY A 104 -16.36 7.21 -18.45
N PRO A 105 -17.53 7.12 -19.13
CA PRO A 105 -18.50 8.22 -19.21
C PRO A 105 -19.06 8.66 -17.84
N LEU A 106 -19.05 7.78 -16.83
CA LEU A 106 -19.52 8.08 -15.47
C LEU A 106 -18.57 9.04 -14.72
N ALA A 107 -17.35 9.28 -15.22
CA ALA A 107 -16.42 10.27 -14.67
C ALA A 107 -16.66 11.70 -15.20
N GLN A 108 -17.64 11.91 -16.09
CA GLN A 108 -17.89 13.16 -16.82
C GLN A 108 -19.12 13.91 -16.29
N GLY A 109 -19.35 13.92 -14.99
CA GLY A 109 -20.47 14.60 -14.35
C GLY A 109 -20.51 16.09 -14.70
N GLY A 110 -21.68 16.57 -15.18
CA GLY A 110 -21.87 17.95 -15.58
C GLY A 110 -21.20 18.38 -16.89
N MET A 111 -20.58 17.45 -17.63
CA MET A 111 -19.95 17.72 -18.92
C MET A 111 -20.86 17.30 -20.08
N LEU A 112 -20.67 17.92 -21.26
CA LEU A 112 -21.39 17.55 -22.48
C LEU A 112 -21.03 16.11 -22.88
N GLY A 113 -22.02 15.22 -22.92
CA GLY A 113 -21.80 13.79 -23.21
C GLY A 113 -21.63 12.90 -21.99
N GLY A 114 -21.62 13.45 -20.75
CA GLY A 114 -21.65 12.66 -19.52
C GLY A 114 -23.03 12.01 -19.30
N SER A 115 -23.03 10.95 -18.51
CA SER A 115 -24.28 10.28 -18.06
C SER A 115 -25.04 11.18 -17.08
N GLU A 116 -26.36 11.02 -16.99
CA GLU A 116 -27.19 11.70 -15.96
C GLU A 116 -26.76 11.28 -14.53
N THR A 117 -26.33 10.04 -14.38
CA THR A 117 -25.77 9.48 -13.14
C THR A 117 -24.24 9.48 -13.19
N ALA A 118 -23.60 10.65 -13.27
CA ALA A 118 -22.15 10.78 -13.37
C ALA A 118 -21.59 11.65 -12.25
N THR A 119 -20.31 11.46 -11.92
CA THR A 119 -19.55 12.28 -10.98
C THR A 119 -18.30 12.85 -11.64
N GLN A 120 -17.56 13.69 -10.94
CA GLN A 120 -16.22 14.12 -11.36
C GLN A 120 -15.16 13.56 -10.41
N VAL A 121 -13.99 13.28 -10.98
CA VAL A 121 -12.80 12.88 -10.22
C VAL A 121 -11.75 13.98 -10.37
N THR A 122 -11.26 14.54 -9.28
CA THR A 122 -10.26 15.59 -9.30
C THR A 122 -9.01 15.22 -8.50
N LEU A 123 -7.89 15.86 -8.82
CA LEU A 123 -6.58 15.63 -8.18
C LEU A 123 -6.14 16.91 -7.46
N ILE A 124 -5.61 16.77 -6.24
CA ILE A 124 -5.01 17.87 -5.47
C ILE A 124 -3.62 17.42 -4.96
N THR A 125 -2.56 17.97 -5.55
CA THR A 125 -1.16 17.70 -5.17
C THR A 125 -0.38 18.98 -4.97
N GLY A 126 0.84 18.87 -4.44
CA GLY A 126 1.72 20.01 -4.18
C GLY A 126 2.32 20.63 -5.45
N SER A 127 2.63 19.80 -6.46
CA SER A 127 3.29 20.22 -7.71
C SER A 127 2.35 20.82 -8.76
N GLN A 128 1.04 20.82 -8.52
CA GLN A 128 0.09 21.40 -9.48
C GLN A 128 0.30 22.88 -9.69
N ASN A 129 0.13 23.35 -10.95
CA ASN A 129 0.09 24.78 -11.24
C ASN A 129 -1.13 25.46 -10.56
N ALA A 130 -1.03 26.77 -10.34
CA ALA A 130 -2.03 27.52 -9.58
C ALA A 130 -3.44 27.47 -10.19
N ALA A 131 -3.56 27.43 -11.53
CA ALA A 131 -4.85 27.40 -12.22
C ALA A 131 -5.56 26.06 -12.02
N SER A 132 -4.89 24.94 -12.29
CA SER A 132 -5.43 23.58 -12.09
C SER A 132 -5.75 23.31 -10.62
N ARG A 133 -4.89 23.78 -9.70
CA ARG A 133 -5.13 23.67 -8.26
C ARG A 133 -6.39 24.43 -7.83
N LYS A 134 -6.57 25.68 -8.32
CA LYS A 134 -7.75 26.47 -8.01
C LYS A 134 -9.05 25.82 -8.51
N GLU A 135 -9.03 25.24 -9.71
CA GLU A 135 -10.15 24.51 -10.27
C GLU A 135 -10.47 23.27 -9.42
N ALA A 136 -9.48 22.45 -9.09
CA ALA A 136 -9.65 21.27 -8.25
C ALA A 136 -10.23 21.59 -6.87
N LEU A 137 -9.76 22.67 -6.22
CA LEU A 137 -10.30 23.15 -4.96
C LEU A 137 -11.76 23.60 -5.08
N ALA A 138 -12.13 24.27 -6.17
CA ALA A 138 -13.50 24.69 -6.41
C ALA A 138 -14.43 23.48 -6.63
N LEU A 139 -13.98 22.46 -7.37
CA LEU A 139 -14.73 21.22 -7.59
C LEU A 139 -14.94 20.43 -6.29
N ALA A 140 -13.93 20.37 -5.42
CA ALA A 140 -14.03 19.75 -4.11
C ALA A 140 -15.02 20.50 -3.18
N ALA A 141 -14.86 21.83 -3.07
CA ALA A 141 -15.69 22.66 -2.19
C ALA A 141 -17.16 22.73 -2.62
N SER A 142 -17.44 22.71 -3.92
CA SER A 142 -18.81 22.71 -4.45
C SER A 142 -19.52 21.36 -4.36
N GLY A 143 -18.77 20.26 -4.17
CA GLY A 143 -19.28 18.89 -4.25
C GLY A 143 -19.47 18.38 -5.69
N ALA A 144 -19.05 19.11 -6.72
CA ALA A 144 -19.10 18.66 -8.11
C ALA A 144 -18.13 17.47 -8.33
N ALA A 145 -16.96 17.47 -7.69
CA ALA A 145 -16.13 16.29 -7.61
C ALA A 145 -16.60 15.39 -6.46
N GLY A 146 -17.21 14.27 -6.80
CA GLY A 146 -17.56 13.24 -5.81
C GLY A 146 -16.33 12.48 -5.30
N ILE A 147 -15.27 12.38 -6.12
CA ILE A 147 -13.99 11.76 -5.73
C ILE A 147 -12.87 12.79 -5.82
N VAL A 148 -12.17 13.00 -4.70
CA VAL A 148 -11.03 13.90 -4.60
C VAL A 148 -9.80 13.06 -4.24
N ILE A 149 -8.83 12.98 -5.15
CA ILE A 149 -7.59 12.22 -4.95
C ILE A 149 -6.46 13.20 -4.64
N GLY A 150 -5.55 12.83 -3.75
CA GLY A 150 -4.37 13.65 -3.51
C GLY A 150 -3.40 13.03 -2.53
N THR A 151 -2.39 13.81 -2.20
CA THR A 151 -1.37 13.46 -1.20
C THR A 151 -1.65 14.21 0.11
N HIS A 152 -0.63 14.40 0.94
CA HIS A 152 -0.69 15.31 2.10
C HIS A 152 -1.23 16.72 1.76
N ALA A 153 -1.22 17.11 0.49
CA ALA A 153 -1.83 18.37 0.03
C ALA A 153 -3.34 18.46 0.35
N LEU A 154 -4.04 17.32 0.50
CA LEU A 154 -5.45 17.27 0.95
C LEU A 154 -5.63 17.77 2.38
N LEU A 155 -4.58 17.75 3.21
CA LEU A 155 -4.62 18.19 4.60
C LEU A 155 -4.54 19.72 4.72
N GLY A 156 -4.09 20.43 3.66
CA GLY A 156 -3.92 21.87 3.65
C GLY A 156 -5.22 22.62 3.96
N GLU A 157 -5.13 23.73 4.69
CA GLU A 157 -6.29 24.55 5.13
C GLU A 157 -7.19 25.02 3.97
N SER A 158 -6.62 25.21 2.77
CA SER A 158 -7.36 25.63 1.58
C SER A 158 -8.29 24.57 1.01
N VAL A 159 -8.16 23.31 1.43
CA VAL A 159 -9.00 22.21 0.94
C VAL A 159 -10.26 22.13 1.79
N ALA A 160 -11.41 22.26 1.15
CA ALA A 160 -12.71 22.13 1.78
C ALA A 160 -13.56 21.11 0.99
N PHE A 161 -14.42 20.39 1.69
CA PHE A 161 -15.39 19.46 1.12
C PHE A 161 -16.79 19.95 1.45
N LYS A 162 -17.74 19.70 0.57
CA LYS A 162 -19.15 19.99 0.83
C LYS A 162 -19.74 19.00 1.83
N ASP A 163 -19.47 17.72 1.66
CA ASP A 163 -19.89 16.62 2.56
C ASP A 163 -18.91 15.43 2.42
N LEU A 164 -17.83 15.44 3.21
CA LEU A 164 -16.85 14.36 3.19
C LEU A 164 -17.39 13.15 3.99
N GLY A 165 -17.86 12.14 3.26
CA GLY A 165 -18.47 10.93 3.84
C GLY A 165 -17.53 9.75 3.95
N LEU A 166 -16.48 9.66 3.10
CA LEU A 166 -15.52 8.55 3.12
C LEU A 166 -14.09 9.04 2.91
N ILE A 167 -13.20 8.57 3.75
CA ILE A 167 -11.75 8.71 3.58
C ILE A 167 -11.18 7.34 3.21
N VAL A 168 -10.49 7.26 2.08
CA VAL A 168 -9.71 6.09 1.67
C VAL A 168 -8.24 6.42 1.77
N VAL A 169 -7.46 5.60 2.49
CA VAL A 169 -6.01 5.77 2.66
C VAL A 169 -5.33 4.60 1.99
N ASP A 170 -4.48 4.88 1.01
CA ASP A 170 -3.68 3.85 0.36
C ASP A 170 -2.29 3.77 1.00
N GLU A 171 -1.79 2.53 1.23
CA GLU A 171 -0.50 2.25 1.86
C GLU A 171 -0.32 2.93 3.23
N GLN A 172 -1.13 2.52 4.20
CA GLN A 172 -1.24 3.12 5.54
C GLN A 172 0.10 3.34 6.26
N HIS A 173 1.09 2.45 6.08
CA HIS A 173 2.38 2.54 6.78
C HIS A 173 3.15 3.85 6.52
N ARG A 174 2.71 4.64 5.54
CA ARG A 174 3.31 5.93 5.18
C ARG A 174 2.53 7.14 5.72
N PHE A 175 1.41 6.92 6.41
CA PHE A 175 0.57 7.97 6.98
C PHE A 175 0.40 7.81 8.49
N GLY A 176 0.78 8.83 9.25
CA GLY A 176 0.57 8.88 10.70
C GLY A 176 -0.90 9.04 11.11
N VAL A 177 -1.18 8.80 12.40
CA VAL A 177 -2.50 9.01 13.00
C VAL A 177 -2.94 10.47 12.86
N GLU A 178 -2.03 11.42 13.08
CA GLU A 178 -2.27 12.88 12.97
C GLU A 178 -2.79 13.32 11.61
N GLN A 179 -2.27 12.72 10.53
CA GLN A 179 -2.69 13.06 9.16
C GLN A 179 -4.11 12.59 8.87
N ARG A 180 -4.50 11.41 9.37
CA ARG A 180 -5.87 10.89 9.25
C ARG A 180 -6.85 11.75 10.03
N ASP A 181 -6.47 12.16 11.24
CA ASP A 181 -7.31 13.02 12.08
C ASP A 181 -7.45 14.43 11.51
N ALA A 182 -6.40 14.99 10.91
CA ALA A 182 -6.46 16.25 10.18
C ALA A 182 -7.44 16.20 8.99
N LEU A 183 -7.56 15.07 8.29
CA LEU A 183 -8.54 14.93 7.22
C LEU A 183 -9.96 14.71 7.76
N LYS A 184 -10.11 13.95 8.85
CA LYS A 184 -11.40 13.79 9.55
C LYS A 184 -11.95 15.13 10.04
N SER A 185 -11.10 16.03 10.52
CA SER A 185 -11.52 17.37 11.01
C SER A 185 -12.11 18.28 9.92
N LYS A 186 -11.95 17.93 8.63
CA LYS A 186 -12.54 18.67 7.50
C LYS A 186 -13.99 18.26 7.20
N ALA A 187 -14.46 17.18 7.79
CA ALA A 187 -15.82 16.68 7.63
C ALA A 187 -16.75 17.32 8.66
N THR A 188 -17.99 17.61 8.26
CA THR A 188 -19.04 18.12 9.17
C THR A 188 -19.53 17.03 10.14
N ASN A 189 -19.65 15.79 9.64
CA ASN A 189 -19.97 14.60 10.43
C ASN A 189 -18.79 13.63 10.37
N PRO A 190 -18.59 12.75 11.37
CA PRO A 190 -17.55 11.74 11.35
C PRO A 190 -17.59 10.91 10.05
N PRO A 191 -16.56 10.96 9.18
CA PRO A 191 -16.56 10.22 7.93
C PRO A 191 -16.21 8.76 8.18
N HIS A 192 -16.65 7.87 7.28
CA HIS A 192 -16.16 6.51 7.21
C HIS A 192 -14.69 6.48 6.82
N LEU A 193 -13.94 5.49 7.30
CA LEU A 193 -12.52 5.30 7.01
C LEU A 193 -12.28 3.90 6.43
N LEU A 194 -11.71 3.85 5.24
CA LEU A 194 -11.23 2.64 4.59
C LEU A 194 -9.71 2.75 4.37
N VAL A 195 -8.96 1.91 5.01
CA VAL A 195 -7.51 1.84 4.86
C VAL A 195 -7.16 0.68 3.94
N MET A 196 -6.31 0.90 2.96
CA MET A 196 -5.84 -0.14 2.05
C MET A 196 -4.35 -0.43 2.29
N THR A 197 -3.96 -1.69 2.19
CA THR A 197 -2.55 -2.09 2.17
C THR A 197 -2.31 -3.23 1.19
N ALA A 198 -1.19 -3.17 0.48
CA ALA A 198 -0.72 -4.25 -0.38
C ALA A 198 0.19 -5.24 0.37
N THR A 199 0.62 -4.90 1.58
CA THR A 199 1.30 -5.86 2.46
C THR A 199 0.26 -6.67 3.21
N PRO A 200 0.18 -7.98 2.97
CA PRO A 200 -0.62 -8.83 3.83
C PRO A 200 -0.05 -8.81 5.25
N ILE A 201 -0.90 -8.52 6.21
CA ILE A 201 -0.57 -8.52 7.63
C ILE A 201 -1.36 -9.66 8.26
N PRO A 202 -0.76 -10.58 9.03
CA PRO A 202 -1.53 -11.58 9.76
C PRO A 202 -2.65 -10.92 10.56
N ARG A 203 -3.85 -11.53 10.52
CA ARG A 203 -5.06 -10.91 11.07
C ARG A 203 -4.89 -10.50 12.52
N THR A 204 -4.23 -11.31 13.32
CA THR A 204 -3.94 -11.04 14.73
C THR A 204 -3.02 -9.85 14.93
N VAL A 205 -1.98 -9.69 14.09
CA VAL A 205 -1.12 -8.50 14.11
C VAL A 205 -1.92 -7.26 13.72
N ALA A 206 -2.74 -7.38 12.66
CA ALA A 206 -3.61 -6.28 12.24
C ALA A 206 -4.58 -5.87 13.36
N MET A 207 -5.15 -6.84 14.08
CA MET A 207 -6.06 -6.62 15.21
C MET A 207 -5.37 -6.03 16.44
N THR A 208 -4.08 -6.32 16.67
CA THR A 208 -3.34 -5.78 17.82
C THR A 208 -2.71 -4.42 17.54
N VAL A 209 -2.20 -4.21 16.33
CA VAL A 209 -1.57 -2.94 15.92
C VAL A 209 -2.61 -1.90 15.52
N PHE A 210 -3.70 -2.34 14.89
CA PHE A 210 -4.78 -1.50 14.39
C PHE A 210 -6.11 -1.86 15.06
N GLY A 211 -6.11 -2.05 16.37
CA GLY A 211 -7.23 -2.59 17.14
C GLY A 211 -8.57 -1.85 17.01
N ASP A 212 -8.57 -0.66 16.42
CA ASP A 212 -9.74 0.15 16.07
C ASP A 212 -10.27 -0.12 14.66
N LEU A 213 -9.60 -0.95 13.84
CA LEU A 213 -10.01 -1.29 12.49
C LEU A 213 -10.57 -2.72 12.39
N ASP A 214 -11.71 -2.87 11.73
CA ASP A 214 -12.16 -4.17 11.24
C ASP A 214 -11.36 -4.58 10.00
N VAL A 215 -11.11 -5.89 9.82
CA VAL A 215 -10.20 -6.37 8.79
C VAL A 215 -10.94 -7.19 7.74
N SER A 216 -10.86 -6.74 6.49
CA SER A 216 -11.28 -7.51 5.31
C SER A 216 -10.07 -7.91 4.47
N THR A 217 -10.08 -9.13 3.96
CA THR A 217 -8.92 -9.70 3.26
C THR A 217 -9.31 -10.20 1.87
N LEU A 218 -8.62 -9.71 0.84
CA LEU A 218 -8.68 -10.21 -0.52
C LEU A 218 -7.53 -11.19 -0.75
N ARG A 219 -7.83 -12.48 -0.76
CA ARG A 219 -6.84 -13.56 -1.00
C ARG A 219 -6.76 -13.97 -2.47
N GLU A 220 -7.83 -13.76 -3.22
CA GLU A 220 -7.90 -14.15 -4.62
C GLU A 220 -7.17 -13.16 -5.52
N LEU A 221 -6.45 -13.68 -6.49
CA LEU A 221 -5.91 -12.88 -7.58
C LEU A 221 -6.88 -12.97 -8.77
N PRO A 222 -7.10 -11.86 -9.51
CA PRO A 222 -7.91 -11.89 -10.72
C PRO A 222 -7.39 -12.92 -11.73
N LEU A 223 -8.31 -13.55 -12.46
CA LEU A 223 -8.00 -14.50 -13.51
C LEU A 223 -7.10 -13.86 -14.59
N GLY A 224 -6.10 -14.60 -15.06
CA GLY A 224 -5.22 -14.17 -16.15
C GLY A 224 -3.84 -13.65 -15.72
N ARG A 225 -3.57 -13.52 -14.41
CA ARG A 225 -2.23 -13.17 -13.94
C ARG A 225 -1.26 -14.32 -14.24
N GLN A 226 -0.14 -13.99 -14.88
CA GLN A 226 0.90 -14.95 -15.21
C GLN A 226 1.75 -15.29 -13.96
N PRO A 227 2.26 -16.51 -13.84
CA PRO A 227 3.11 -16.91 -12.72
C PRO A 227 4.42 -16.09 -12.71
N ILE A 228 4.90 -15.79 -11.50
CA ILE A 228 6.20 -15.18 -11.30
C ILE A 228 7.13 -16.24 -10.74
N THR A 229 8.18 -16.58 -11.47
CA THR A 229 9.23 -17.49 -10.99
C THR A 229 10.28 -16.68 -10.26
N THR A 230 10.67 -17.12 -9.07
CA THR A 230 11.68 -16.43 -8.25
C THR A 230 12.87 -17.35 -8.02
N HIS A 231 14.08 -16.83 -8.22
CA HIS A 231 15.32 -17.57 -7.97
C HIS A 231 16.29 -16.76 -7.13
N VAL A 232 16.98 -17.42 -6.22
CA VAL A 232 18.10 -16.84 -5.49
C VAL A 232 19.37 -17.02 -6.32
N VAL A 233 20.15 -15.95 -6.47
CA VAL A 233 21.40 -15.87 -7.26
C VAL A 233 22.56 -15.66 -6.30
N PRO A 234 23.20 -16.74 -5.77
CA PRO A 234 24.29 -16.66 -4.80
C PRO A 234 25.61 -16.40 -5.53
N VAL A 235 26.03 -15.14 -5.61
CA VAL A 235 27.17 -14.71 -6.43
C VAL A 235 28.51 -15.25 -5.96
N LEU A 236 28.68 -15.51 -4.65
CA LEU A 236 29.92 -16.08 -4.11
C LEU A 236 30.05 -17.57 -4.46
N GLU A 237 28.95 -18.33 -4.46
CA GLU A 237 28.94 -19.75 -4.79
C GLU A 237 28.90 -20.00 -6.31
N LYS A 238 28.17 -19.15 -7.02
CA LYS A 238 27.89 -19.32 -8.47
C LYS A 238 27.98 -17.98 -9.21
N PRO A 239 29.18 -17.42 -9.38
CA PRO A 239 29.37 -16.10 -10.01
C PRO A 239 28.78 -16.00 -11.44
N GLY A 240 28.83 -17.07 -12.22
CA GLY A 240 28.26 -17.10 -13.57
C GLY A 240 26.73 -16.93 -13.62
N PHE A 241 26.03 -17.06 -12.49
CA PHE A 241 24.57 -16.83 -12.44
C PHE A 241 24.23 -15.33 -12.59
N LEU A 242 25.11 -14.44 -12.14
CA LEU A 242 24.93 -13.00 -12.34
C LEU A 242 25.10 -12.62 -13.80
N GLU A 243 26.09 -13.19 -14.49
CA GLU A 243 26.27 -13.00 -15.94
C GLU A 243 25.04 -13.50 -16.71
N ARG A 244 24.51 -14.66 -16.32
CA ARG A 244 23.29 -15.21 -16.91
C ARG A 244 22.07 -14.33 -16.66
N ALA A 245 22.00 -13.62 -15.52
CA ALA A 245 20.93 -12.65 -15.24
C ALA A 245 20.96 -11.48 -16.25
N TRP A 246 22.14 -10.96 -16.56
CA TRP A 246 22.28 -9.89 -17.57
C TRP A 246 21.95 -10.35 -18.98
N GLU A 247 22.36 -11.58 -19.35
CA GLU A 247 21.95 -12.18 -20.62
C GLU A 247 20.43 -12.33 -20.70
N ARG A 248 19.78 -12.76 -19.63
CA ARG A 248 18.33 -12.89 -19.57
C ARG A 248 17.61 -11.56 -19.77
N ILE A 249 18.11 -10.47 -19.20
CA ILE A 249 17.58 -9.12 -19.47
C ILE A 249 17.68 -8.79 -20.97
N LYS A 250 18.83 -9.06 -21.61
CA LYS A 250 18.97 -8.81 -23.07
C LYS A 250 18.00 -9.64 -23.90
N GLU A 251 17.80 -10.91 -23.55
CA GLU A 251 16.85 -11.78 -24.22
C GLU A 251 15.42 -11.18 -24.15
N GLU A 252 14.98 -10.76 -22.96
CA GLU A 252 13.66 -10.15 -22.77
C GLU A 252 13.53 -8.82 -23.51
N VAL A 253 14.55 -7.97 -23.46
CA VAL A 253 14.58 -6.69 -24.19
C VAL A 253 14.53 -6.93 -25.71
N SER A 254 15.22 -7.94 -26.21
CA SER A 254 15.15 -8.30 -27.64
C SER A 254 13.77 -8.74 -28.10
N GLN A 255 12.95 -9.25 -27.19
CA GLN A 255 11.53 -9.60 -27.42
C GLN A 255 10.58 -8.40 -27.22
N GLY A 256 11.12 -7.22 -26.93
CA GLY A 256 10.34 -5.99 -26.68
C GLY A 256 9.79 -5.87 -25.27
N HIS A 257 10.25 -6.69 -24.32
CA HIS A 257 9.94 -6.58 -22.90
C HIS A 257 10.87 -5.61 -22.19
N GLN A 258 10.58 -5.32 -20.93
CA GLN A 258 11.34 -4.39 -20.09
C GLN A 258 11.76 -5.06 -18.79
N ALA A 259 12.78 -4.50 -18.13
CA ALA A 259 13.29 -5.04 -16.87
C ALA A 259 13.51 -3.95 -15.81
N TYR A 260 13.41 -4.37 -14.55
CA TYR A 260 13.83 -3.60 -13.40
C TYR A 260 15.12 -4.17 -12.80
N ILE A 261 16.01 -3.29 -12.35
CA ILE A 261 17.14 -3.62 -11.49
C ILE A 261 17.01 -2.76 -10.24
N VAL A 262 16.96 -3.38 -9.08
CA VAL A 262 16.82 -2.68 -7.79
C VAL A 262 18.12 -2.80 -7.01
N ALA A 263 18.62 -1.67 -6.53
CA ALA A 263 19.78 -1.60 -5.67
C ALA A 263 19.39 -1.00 -4.30
N PRO A 264 20.03 -1.41 -3.19
CA PRO A 264 19.68 -0.93 -1.86
C PRO A 264 20.09 0.53 -1.63
N ARG A 265 21.05 1.06 -2.40
CA ARG A 265 21.63 2.41 -2.23
C ARG A 265 21.52 3.27 -3.48
N ILE A 266 21.53 4.60 -3.27
CA ILE A 266 21.61 5.57 -4.38
C ILE A 266 23.05 5.70 -4.86
N ALA A 267 23.99 5.95 -3.92
CA ALA A 267 25.42 6.12 -4.17
C ALA A 267 26.24 5.44 -3.07
N ALA A 268 27.51 5.13 -3.33
CA ALA A 268 28.40 4.59 -2.32
C ALA A 268 28.75 5.64 -1.24
N GLY A 269 28.84 5.20 0.03
CA GLY A 269 29.39 6.02 1.13
C GLY A 269 28.55 7.20 1.59
N THR A 270 27.22 7.11 1.57
CA THR A 270 26.34 8.18 2.07
C THR A 270 26.05 8.06 3.58
N PRO A 271 25.78 9.21 4.30
CA PRO A 271 25.51 9.19 5.76
C PRO A 271 24.30 8.35 6.20
N GLU A 272 23.36 8.06 5.29
CA GLU A 272 22.23 7.15 5.50
C GLU A 272 22.71 5.69 5.70
N ASP A 273 23.97 5.41 5.36
CA ASP A 273 24.59 4.09 5.49
C ASP A 273 24.99 3.76 6.91
N SER A 274 25.27 4.75 7.78
CA SER A 274 25.80 4.55 9.12
C SER A 274 24.82 3.87 10.08
N ASP A 275 23.51 4.11 9.93
CA ASP A 275 22.49 3.51 10.81
C ASP A 275 22.16 2.06 10.40
N MET A 276 22.25 1.73 9.10
CA MET A 276 22.04 0.36 8.61
C MET A 276 23.27 -0.52 8.77
N ASP A 277 24.47 -0.01 8.57
CA ASP A 277 25.72 -0.76 8.77
C ASP A 277 25.97 -1.07 10.24
N PHE A 278 25.53 -0.19 11.18
CA PHE A 278 25.62 -0.44 12.61
C PHE A 278 24.72 -1.60 13.10
N LEU A 279 23.61 -1.85 12.40
CA LEU A 279 22.67 -2.93 12.72
C LEU A 279 23.07 -4.29 12.11
N MET A 280 23.90 -4.31 11.05
CA MET A 280 24.18 -5.51 10.25
C MET A 280 25.61 -6.06 10.38
N GLY A 281 26.52 -5.37 11.06
CA GLY A 281 27.93 -5.79 11.19
C GLY A 281 28.72 -5.51 9.90
N GLU A 282 29.98 -5.07 10.05
CA GLU A 282 30.92 -4.76 8.97
C GLU A 282 31.10 -5.96 8.02
N SER A 283 30.42 -5.98 6.88
CA SER A 283 30.79 -6.86 5.79
C SER A 283 31.63 -6.07 4.78
N SER A 284 32.81 -6.57 4.47
CA SER A 284 33.75 -5.98 3.50
C SER A 284 33.31 -6.09 2.03
N VAL A 285 32.05 -6.41 1.77
CA VAL A 285 31.49 -6.55 0.41
C VAL A 285 30.95 -5.22 -0.03
N GLU A 286 31.39 -4.73 -1.17
CA GLU A 286 30.94 -3.49 -1.80
C GLU A 286 29.46 -3.60 -2.16
N ILE A 287 28.63 -2.68 -1.62
CA ILE A 287 27.17 -2.72 -1.76
C ILE A 287 26.77 -2.02 -3.05
N ALA A 288 25.92 -2.66 -3.82
CA ALA A 288 25.42 -2.15 -5.10
C ALA A 288 24.68 -0.80 -4.93
N SER A 289 25.02 0.19 -5.76
CA SER A 289 24.37 1.49 -5.83
C SER A 289 23.83 1.79 -7.23
N VAL A 290 22.74 2.60 -7.29
CA VAL A 290 22.11 2.98 -8.57
C VAL A 290 23.06 3.78 -9.44
N GLU A 291 23.81 4.72 -8.85
CA GLU A 291 24.73 5.61 -9.57
C GLU A 291 25.93 4.88 -10.17
N GLU A 292 26.38 3.78 -9.55
CA GLU A 292 27.48 2.96 -10.05
C GLU A 292 27.02 1.90 -11.03
N LEU A 293 25.90 1.24 -10.77
CA LEU A 293 25.37 0.19 -11.64
C LEU A 293 24.97 0.74 -13.02
N GLY A 294 24.44 1.95 -13.11
CA GLY A 294 24.00 2.54 -14.36
C GLY A 294 25.12 2.58 -15.41
N PRO A 295 26.22 3.30 -15.17
CA PRO A 295 27.35 3.35 -16.10
C PRO A 295 28.03 2.00 -16.32
N LEU A 296 28.19 1.19 -15.25
CA LEU A 296 28.83 -0.12 -15.33
C LEU A 296 28.08 -1.07 -16.28
N LEU A 297 26.76 -1.15 -16.14
CA LEU A 297 25.95 -2.06 -16.96
C LEU A 297 25.77 -1.54 -18.39
N SER A 298 25.58 -0.22 -18.57
CA SER A 298 25.46 0.38 -19.91
C SER A 298 26.74 0.29 -20.72
N GLY A 299 27.89 0.42 -20.08
CA GLY A 299 29.20 0.28 -20.72
C GLY A 299 29.70 -1.17 -20.87
N GLY A 300 29.06 -2.11 -20.19
CA GLY A 300 29.45 -3.51 -20.07
C GLY A 300 28.35 -4.50 -20.46
N ALA A 301 27.82 -5.20 -19.45
CA ALA A 301 26.92 -6.33 -19.65
C ALA A 301 25.61 -5.97 -20.39
N LEU A 302 25.10 -4.76 -20.29
CA LEU A 302 23.88 -4.28 -20.97
C LEU A 302 24.22 -3.28 -22.10
N GLN A 303 25.39 -3.37 -22.72
CA GLN A 303 25.72 -2.52 -23.84
C GLN A 303 24.68 -2.64 -24.96
N GLY A 304 24.21 -1.50 -25.47
CA GLY A 304 23.18 -1.42 -26.50
C GLY A 304 21.74 -1.45 -25.99
N VAL A 305 21.52 -1.61 -24.68
CA VAL A 305 20.22 -1.53 -24.01
C VAL A 305 20.03 -0.11 -23.46
N LYS A 306 18.83 0.45 -23.57
CA LYS A 306 18.50 1.77 -23.04
C LYS A 306 18.23 1.69 -21.53
N VAL A 307 19.20 2.10 -20.74
CA VAL A 307 19.16 2.05 -19.28
C VAL A 307 18.94 3.44 -18.72
N ALA A 308 18.07 3.60 -17.72
CA ALA A 308 17.90 4.84 -17.00
C ALA A 308 17.89 4.63 -15.47
N PRO A 309 18.47 5.54 -14.68
CA PRO A 309 18.39 5.51 -13.23
C PRO A 309 17.12 6.19 -12.72
N LEU A 310 16.58 5.68 -11.59
CA LEU A 310 15.46 6.28 -10.86
C LEU A 310 15.69 6.18 -9.35
N HIS A 311 15.84 7.32 -8.66
CA HIS A 311 16.11 7.33 -7.22
C HIS A 311 15.54 8.56 -6.51
N GLY A 312 15.46 8.52 -5.17
CA GLY A 312 14.82 9.53 -4.34
C GLY A 312 15.39 10.95 -4.45
N ARG A 313 16.70 11.10 -4.78
CA ARG A 313 17.36 12.40 -4.89
C ARG A 313 17.02 13.17 -6.18
N GLN A 314 16.41 12.53 -7.18
CA GLN A 314 15.96 13.20 -8.40
C GLN A 314 14.77 14.10 -8.11
N SER A 315 14.61 15.20 -8.89
CA SER A 315 13.42 16.04 -8.82
C SER A 315 12.14 15.25 -9.16
N ALA A 316 11.00 15.70 -8.69
CA ALA A 316 9.72 15.06 -8.98
C ALA A 316 9.46 14.97 -10.49
N GLU A 317 9.76 16.05 -11.22
CA GLU A 317 9.59 16.14 -12.69
C GLU A 317 10.46 15.12 -13.42
N LEU A 318 11.73 14.94 -13.00
CA LEU A 318 12.64 13.98 -13.61
C LEU A 318 12.19 12.53 -13.32
N LYS A 319 11.71 12.25 -12.10
CA LYS A 319 11.15 10.94 -11.76
C LYS A 319 9.92 10.64 -12.61
N ASP A 320 9.02 11.58 -12.74
CA ASP A 320 7.80 11.42 -13.54
C ASP A 320 8.11 11.23 -15.02
N SER A 321 9.01 12.05 -15.59
CA SER A 321 9.42 11.91 -17.00
C SER A 321 10.13 10.56 -17.27
N THR A 322 11.01 10.11 -16.37
CA THR A 322 11.70 8.82 -16.49
C THR A 322 10.69 7.65 -16.41
N MET A 323 9.76 7.69 -15.45
CA MET A 323 8.72 6.66 -15.34
C MET A 323 7.79 6.64 -16.55
N GLN A 324 7.47 7.80 -17.11
CA GLN A 324 6.64 7.92 -18.30
C GLN A 324 7.35 7.38 -19.54
N ALA A 325 8.64 7.71 -19.72
CA ALA A 325 9.49 7.15 -20.77
C ALA A 325 9.61 5.62 -20.67
N PHE A 326 9.74 5.10 -19.44
CA PHE A 326 9.75 3.66 -19.20
C PHE A 326 8.39 3.02 -19.54
N ALA A 327 7.28 3.60 -19.10
CA ALA A 327 5.95 3.11 -19.44
C ALA A 327 5.65 3.14 -20.96
N ASN A 328 6.22 4.11 -21.68
CA ASN A 328 6.11 4.26 -23.13
C ASN A 328 7.09 3.37 -23.93
N LYS A 329 7.89 2.53 -23.25
CA LYS A 329 8.93 1.66 -23.88
C LYS A 329 10.08 2.44 -24.53
N GLU A 330 10.32 3.66 -24.12
CA GLU A 330 11.48 4.46 -24.56
C GLU A 330 12.76 4.07 -23.81
N ILE A 331 12.60 3.48 -22.61
CA ILE A 331 13.64 2.91 -21.75
C ILE A 331 13.38 1.41 -21.61
N ASP A 332 14.41 0.59 -21.79
CA ASP A 332 14.32 -0.86 -21.73
C ASP A 332 14.56 -1.40 -20.31
N VAL A 333 15.47 -0.78 -19.56
CA VAL A 333 15.85 -1.20 -18.21
C VAL A 333 15.84 0.01 -17.27
N LEU A 334 15.13 -0.11 -16.16
CA LEU A 334 15.10 0.89 -15.11
C LEU A 334 15.91 0.41 -13.91
N ILE A 335 16.98 1.14 -13.56
CA ILE A 335 17.78 0.87 -12.35
C ILE A 335 17.28 1.80 -11.25
N SER A 336 16.82 1.24 -10.13
CA SER A 336 16.17 2.03 -9.10
C SER A 336 16.52 1.57 -7.69
N THR A 337 16.24 2.42 -6.71
CA THR A 337 16.12 2.01 -5.31
C THR A 337 14.70 1.51 -5.04
N THR A 338 14.33 1.32 -3.76
CA THR A 338 12.97 0.96 -3.32
C THR A 338 11.86 1.93 -3.75
N VAL A 339 12.20 3.05 -4.37
CA VAL A 339 11.22 4.03 -4.89
C VAL A 339 10.19 3.39 -5.83
N ILE A 340 10.53 2.28 -6.51
CA ILE A 340 9.59 1.53 -7.36
C ILE A 340 8.61 0.63 -6.59
N GLU A 341 8.76 0.44 -5.28
CA GLU A 341 7.73 -0.23 -4.46
C GLU A 341 6.39 0.48 -4.60
N VAL A 342 6.48 1.81 -4.77
CA VAL A 342 5.36 2.71 -4.87
C VAL A 342 5.42 3.41 -6.22
N GLY A 343 4.74 2.90 -7.24
CA GLY A 343 4.84 3.54 -8.55
C GLY A 343 3.98 2.92 -9.64
N VAL A 344 4.24 3.39 -10.86
CA VAL A 344 3.49 3.10 -12.07
C VAL A 344 3.50 1.59 -12.38
N ASP A 345 2.33 1.09 -12.74
CA ASP A 345 2.16 -0.25 -13.28
C ASP A 345 2.69 -0.30 -14.71
N VAL A 346 3.69 -1.14 -14.97
CA VAL A 346 4.25 -1.37 -16.30
C VAL A 346 4.05 -2.84 -16.68
N PRO A 347 2.93 -3.18 -17.34
CA PRO A 347 2.59 -4.56 -17.69
C PRO A 347 3.64 -5.26 -18.58
N ASN A 348 4.45 -4.48 -19.31
CA ASN A 348 5.49 -4.97 -20.20
C ASN A 348 6.79 -5.38 -19.49
N ALA A 349 6.94 -5.09 -18.19
CA ALA A 349 8.10 -5.49 -17.40
C ALA A 349 7.97 -6.96 -16.98
N THR A 350 8.92 -7.80 -17.46
CA THR A 350 8.92 -9.23 -17.21
C THR A 350 10.03 -9.68 -16.28
N VAL A 351 11.11 -8.91 -16.13
CA VAL A 351 12.27 -9.26 -15.29
C VAL A 351 12.47 -8.24 -14.18
N MET A 352 12.67 -8.75 -12.96
CA MET A 352 13.11 -8.01 -11.78
C MET A 352 14.42 -8.62 -11.28
N VAL A 353 15.48 -7.83 -11.19
CA VAL A 353 16.74 -8.21 -10.55
C VAL A 353 16.90 -7.34 -9.29
N ILE A 354 17.02 -7.97 -8.14
CA ILE A 354 17.22 -7.27 -6.86
C ILE A 354 18.64 -7.56 -6.39
N MET A 355 19.49 -6.54 -6.40
CA MET A 355 20.87 -6.59 -5.95
C MET A 355 20.93 -6.55 -4.43
N ASP A 356 21.87 -7.30 -3.83
CA ASP A 356 22.00 -7.41 -2.37
C ASP A 356 20.66 -7.66 -1.68
N ALA A 357 19.92 -8.66 -2.19
CA ALA A 357 18.53 -8.93 -1.79
C ALA A 357 18.38 -9.23 -0.29
N ASP A 358 19.43 -9.69 0.37
CA ASP A 358 19.51 -9.95 1.81
C ASP A 358 19.37 -8.68 2.67
N ARG A 359 19.54 -7.48 2.09
CA ARG A 359 19.36 -6.20 2.76
C ARG A 359 17.92 -5.70 2.75
N PHE A 360 17.02 -6.37 2.03
CA PHE A 360 15.60 -6.00 1.96
C PHE A 360 14.77 -6.85 2.91
N GLY A 361 13.73 -6.27 3.48
CA GLY A 361 12.72 -7.01 4.23
C GLY A 361 11.89 -7.93 3.31
N VAL A 362 11.34 -9.01 3.88
CA VAL A 362 10.50 -9.97 3.12
C VAL A 362 9.34 -9.28 2.43
N SER A 363 8.66 -8.37 3.13
CA SER A 363 7.54 -7.60 2.59
C SER A 363 7.96 -6.72 1.40
N GLN A 364 9.14 -6.09 1.46
CA GLN A 364 9.69 -5.30 0.37
C GLN A 364 10.00 -6.17 -0.85
N LEU A 365 10.67 -7.31 -0.65
CA LEU A 365 10.96 -8.27 -1.72
C LEU A 365 9.67 -8.77 -2.39
N HIS A 366 8.65 -9.04 -1.60
CA HIS A 366 7.35 -9.46 -2.11
C HIS A 366 6.67 -8.34 -2.94
N GLN A 367 6.69 -7.10 -2.48
CA GLN A 367 6.15 -5.95 -3.22
C GLN A 367 6.91 -5.69 -4.52
N LEU A 368 8.26 -5.73 -4.49
CA LEU A 368 9.11 -5.59 -5.68
C LEU A 368 8.83 -6.70 -6.68
N ARG A 369 8.81 -7.96 -6.24
CA ARG A 369 8.44 -9.11 -7.08
C ARG A 369 7.07 -8.91 -7.75
N GLY A 370 6.12 -8.36 -7.04
CA GLY A 370 4.78 -8.05 -7.56
C GLY A 370 4.73 -6.98 -8.66
N ARG A 371 5.85 -6.32 -8.99
CA ARG A 371 5.93 -5.33 -10.07
C ARG A 371 6.13 -5.93 -11.46
N VAL A 372 6.48 -7.20 -11.56
CA VAL A 372 6.60 -7.92 -12.84
C VAL A 372 5.49 -8.97 -13.00
N GLY A 373 5.32 -9.50 -14.21
CA GLY A 373 4.28 -10.49 -14.49
C GLY A 373 2.85 -9.94 -14.44
N ARG A 374 2.67 -8.65 -14.70
CA ARG A 374 1.35 -7.98 -14.75
C ARG A 374 0.70 -7.98 -16.12
N GLY A 375 1.45 -8.33 -17.15
CA GLY A 375 0.98 -8.50 -18.52
C GLY A 375 0.62 -9.94 -18.85
N THR A 376 0.67 -10.26 -20.14
CA THR A 376 0.39 -11.60 -20.68
C THR A 376 1.60 -12.55 -20.62
N SER A 377 2.80 -12.02 -20.32
CA SER A 377 4.06 -12.79 -20.23
C SER A 377 4.39 -13.14 -18.77
N PRO A 378 4.97 -14.33 -18.52
CA PRO A 378 5.37 -14.73 -17.17
C PRO A 378 6.45 -13.79 -16.61
N GLY A 379 6.43 -13.59 -15.29
CA GLY A 379 7.42 -12.77 -14.59
C GLY A 379 8.59 -13.60 -14.09
N LEU A 380 9.79 -12.98 -14.05
CA LEU A 380 11.01 -13.53 -13.47
C LEU A 380 11.55 -12.57 -12.41
N CYS A 381 11.79 -13.06 -11.20
CA CYS A 381 12.43 -12.31 -10.12
C CYS A 381 13.74 -12.99 -9.71
N LEU A 382 14.85 -12.26 -9.74
CA LEU A 382 16.19 -12.75 -9.39
C LEU A 382 16.67 -12.03 -8.13
N LEU A 383 16.89 -12.78 -7.05
CA LEU A 383 17.36 -12.27 -5.77
C LEU A 383 18.87 -12.48 -5.68
N VAL A 384 19.64 -11.46 -6.01
CA VAL A 384 21.11 -11.50 -6.01
C VAL A 384 21.61 -11.28 -4.59
N THR A 385 22.48 -12.18 -4.11
CA THR A 385 23.01 -12.12 -2.74
C THR A 385 24.41 -12.68 -2.63
N SER A 386 25.20 -12.11 -1.72
CA SER A 386 26.48 -12.66 -1.24
C SER A 386 26.35 -13.44 0.06
N ALA A 387 25.14 -13.61 0.59
CA ALA A 387 24.89 -14.33 1.84
C ALA A 387 25.23 -15.83 1.72
N GLU A 388 25.88 -16.37 2.73
CA GLU A 388 26.25 -17.80 2.84
C GLU A 388 25.00 -18.69 2.90
N ALA A 389 25.11 -19.94 2.41
CA ALA A 389 24.00 -20.87 2.21
C ALA A 389 23.17 -21.14 3.49
N GLU A 390 23.79 -21.21 4.68
CA GLU A 390 23.12 -21.53 5.93
C GLU A 390 22.81 -20.29 6.79
N SER A 391 23.06 -19.09 6.27
CA SER A 391 22.76 -17.85 6.99
C SER A 391 21.25 -17.60 7.09
N SER A 392 20.83 -16.91 8.17
CA SER A 392 19.44 -16.49 8.33
C SER A 392 18.92 -15.61 7.15
N ALA A 393 19.81 -14.81 6.57
CA ALA A 393 19.53 -14.02 5.39
C ALA A 393 19.21 -14.92 4.18
N ARG A 394 20.01 -15.97 3.95
CA ARG A 394 19.78 -16.90 2.84
C ARG A 394 18.50 -17.70 3.02
N ILE A 395 18.24 -18.24 4.22
CA ILE A 395 17.00 -18.95 4.54
C ILE A 395 15.78 -18.07 4.24
N ARG A 396 15.86 -16.78 4.57
CA ARG A 396 14.80 -15.80 4.27
C ARG A 396 14.58 -15.62 2.77
N LEU A 397 15.65 -15.50 1.97
CA LEU A 397 15.55 -15.37 0.52
C LEU A 397 14.99 -16.64 -0.14
N ASP A 398 15.41 -17.81 0.34
CA ASP A 398 14.88 -19.09 -0.14
C ASP A 398 13.39 -19.25 0.19
N ALA A 399 12.93 -18.75 1.35
CA ALA A 399 11.52 -18.70 1.68
C ALA A 399 10.74 -17.78 0.72
N VAL A 400 11.27 -16.58 0.39
CA VAL A 400 10.66 -15.68 -0.61
C VAL A 400 10.61 -16.33 -1.98
N ALA A 401 11.62 -17.10 -2.37
CA ALA A 401 11.64 -17.82 -3.63
C ALA A 401 10.66 -19.01 -3.66
N GLY A 402 10.41 -19.63 -2.51
CA GLY A 402 9.59 -20.84 -2.36
C GLY A 402 8.09 -20.62 -2.39
N THR A 403 7.60 -19.42 -2.05
CA THR A 403 6.16 -19.13 -2.01
C THR A 403 5.80 -17.81 -2.68
N LEU A 404 4.60 -17.78 -3.27
CA LEU A 404 3.99 -16.56 -3.82
C LEU A 404 2.95 -15.96 -2.86
N ASP A 405 2.60 -16.69 -1.79
CA ASP A 405 1.62 -16.23 -0.79
C ASP A 405 2.25 -15.17 0.14
N GLY A 406 1.81 -13.92 0.00
CA GLY A 406 2.29 -12.82 0.82
C GLY A 406 1.89 -12.93 2.29
N PHE A 407 0.79 -13.64 2.62
CA PHE A 407 0.42 -13.90 4.01
C PHE A 407 1.38 -14.88 4.68
N GLU A 408 1.79 -15.93 3.95
CA GLU A 408 2.81 -16.87 4.42
C GLU A 408 4.16 -16.15 4.61
N LEU A 409 4.55 -15.33 3.64
CA LEU A 409 5.76 -14.52 3.72
C LEU A 409 5.73 -13.53 4.90
N SER A 410 4.62 -12.89 5.14
CA SER A 410 4.46 -11.99 6.27
C SER A 410 4.57 -12.73 7.61
N ARG A 411 4.05 -13.97 7.70
CA ARG A 411 4.22 -14.82 8.88
C ARG A 411 5.68 -15.20 9.10
N ILE A 412 6.39 -15.58 8.04
CA ILE A 412 7.83 -15.90 8.10
C ILE A 412 8.65 -14.67 8.57
N ASP A 413 8.36 -13.48 8.05
CA ASP A 413 9.03 -12.24 8.45
C ASP A 413 8.83 -11.94 9.93
N LEU A 414 7.61 -12.13 10.43
CA LEU A 414 7.25 -11.92 11.83
C LEU A 414 7.89 -12.96 12.77
N GLU A 415 7.98 -14.23 12.34
CA GLU A 415 8.65 -15.29 13.13
C GLU A 415 10.15 -15.04 13.27
N GLN A 416 10.78 -14.43 12.27
CA GLN A 416 12.22 -14.12 12.27
C GLN A 416 12.56 -12.81 12.99
N ARG A 417 11.66 -11.83 12.99
CA ARG A 417 11.79 -10.62 13.78
C ARG A 417 11.43 -10.95 15.23
N ARG A 418 12.23 -10.50 16.21
CA ARG A 418 11.81 -10.60 17.61
C ARG A 418 10.51 -9.82 17.78
N GLU A 419 9.51 -10.41 18.45
CA GLU A 419 8.16 -9.84 18.62
C GLU A 419 8.15 -8.37 19.11
N GLY A 420 9.20 -7.91 19.79
CA GLY A 420 9.35 -6.53 20.25
C GLY A 420 9.50 -5.49 19.13
N ASP A 421 10.05 -5.87 17.97
CA ASP A 421 10.24 -4.95 16.83
C ASP A 421 8.94 -4.77 16.01
N VAL A 422 8.02 -5.74 16.08
CA VAL A 422 6.79 -5.75 15.30
C VAL A 422 5.72 -4.82 15.90
N LEU A 423 5.72 -4.66 17.22
CA LEU A 423 4.72 -3.88 17.96
C LEU A 423 5.11 -2.40 18.15
N GLY A 424 6.06 -1.90 17.35
CA GLY A 424 6.32 -0.46 17.26
C GLY A 424 7.27 0.11 18.30
N ALA A 425 8.11 -0.73 18.93
CA ALA A 425 9.17 -0.25 19.81
C ALA A 425 10.17 0.69 19.10
N SER A 426 10.26 0.61 17.75
CA SER A 426 11.14 1.47 16.96
C SER A 426 10.55 2.85 16.64
N GLN A 427 9.22 3.03 16.71
CA GLN A 427 8.58 4.32 16.38
C GLN A 427 8.06 5.12 17.59
N SER A 428 7.88 4.51 18.76
CA SER A 428 7.31 5.21 19.92
C SER A 428 7.93 4.87 21.27
N GLY A 429 8.94 4.01 21.35
CA GLY A 429 9.58 3.65 22.64
C GLY A 429 8.66 2.94 23.64
N SER A 430 7.44 2.56 23.25
CA SER A 430 6.49 1.88 24.13
C SER A 430 6.67 0.36 24.08
N ARG A 431 6.71 -0.28 25.25
CA ARG A 431 6.72 -1.74 25.40
C ARG A 431 5.37 -2.30 24.91
N SER A 432 5.39 -3.50 24.30
CA SER A 432 4.18 -4.24 23.97
C SER A 432 3.21 -4.27 25.18
N HIS A 433 1.95 -3.86 24.97
CA HIS A 433 0.92 -3.93 26.01
C HIS A 433 0.50 -5.39 26.32
N LEU A 434 0.88 -6.35 25.48
CA LEU A 434 0.63 -7.76 25.71
C LEU A 434 1.68 -8.33 26.64
N ARG A 435 1.32 -8.55 27.92
CA ARG A 435 2.25 -9.03 28.95
C ARG A 435 2.57 -10.52 28.84
N LEU A 436 1.65 -11.34 28.36
CA LEU A 436 1.69 -12.81 28.42
C LEU A 436 1.50 -13.48 27.07
N LEU A 437 0.79 -12.83 26.09
CA LEU A 437 0.44 -13.42 24.81
C LEU A 437 1.48 -13.06 23.74
N ARG A 438 1.74 -14.05 22.88
CA ARG A 438 2.56 -13.89 21.69
C ARG A 438 1.65 -13.86 20.46
N VAL A 439 1.68 -12.76 19.72
CA VAL A 439 0.72 -12.46 18.63
C VAL A 439 0.60 -13.59 17.61
N LEU A 440 1.69 -14.28 17.30
CA LEU A 440 1.69 -15.37 16.32
C LEU A 440 1.38 -16.75 16.92
N ARG A 441 1.70 -16.97 18.19
CA ARG A 441 1.51 -18.27 18.86
C ARG A 441 0.12 -18.44 19.43
N ASP A 442 -0.44 -17.33 19.91
CA ASP A 442 -1.69 -17.34 20.69
C ASP A 442 -2.83 -16.71 19.88
N GLU A 443 -2.81 -16.90 18.54
CA GLU A 443 -3.76 -16.31 17.59
C GLU A 443 -5.21 -16.61 17.96
N SER A 444 -5.53 -17.86 18.23
CA SER A 444 -6.88 -18.26 18.64
C SER A 444 -7.33 -17.61 19.95
N MET A 445 -6.41 -17.50 20.91
CA MET A 445 -6.69 -16.87 22.21
C MET A 445 -6.93 -15.36 22.08
N ILE A 446 -6.23 -14.69 21.17
CA ILE A 446 -6.44 -13.27 20.87
C ILE A 446 -7.80 -13.05 20.19
N GLU A 447 -8.20 -13.95 19.27
CA GLU A 447 -9.53 -13.91 18.64
C GLU A 447 -10.65 -14.15 19.67
N GLU A 448 -10.52 -15.16 20.51
CA GLU A 448 -11.48 -15.44 21.59
C GLU A 448 -11.58 -14.27 22.56
N ALA A 449 -10.45 -13.72 23.03
CA ALA A 449 -10.43 -12.56 23.92
C ALA A 449 -11.12 -11.33 23.32
N ARG A 450 -11.05 -11.13 21.98
CA ARG A 450 -11.76 -10.04 21.30
C ARG A 450 -13.27 -10.26 21.31
N ILE A 451 -13.73 -11.47 21.04
CA ILE A 451 -15.14 -11.85 21.08
C ILE A 451 -15.69 -11.63 22.51
N ASP A 452 -14.96 -12.10 23.52
CA ASP A 452 -15.33 -11.93 24.93
C ASP A 452 -15.36 -10.45 25.32
N ALA A 453 -14.36 -9.64 24.89
CA ALA A 453 -14.33 -8.22 25.14
C ALA A 453 -15.54 -7.51 24.52
N SER A 454 -15.94 -7.84 23.29
CA SER A 454 -17.14 -7.29 22.66
C SER A 454 -18.40 -7.65 23.44
N THR A 455 -18.55 -8.90 23.87
CA THR A 455 -19.68 -9.38 24.68
C THR A 455 -19.74 -8.67 26.04
N ILE A 456 -18.60 -8.46 26.70
CA ILE A 456 -18.49 -7.74 27.96
C ILE A 456 -18.92 -6.27 27.80
N LEU A 457 -18.51 -5.63 26.72
CA LEU A 457 -18.86 -4.24 26.43
C LEU A 457 -20.36 -4.09 26.12
N GLU A 458 -20.94 -5.00 25.35
CA GLU A 458 -22.39 -5.04 25.07
C GLU A 458 -23.23 -5.28 26.33
N SER A 459 -22.75 -6.13 27.24
CA SER A 459 -23.42 -6.40 28.52
C SER A 459 -23.21 -5.30 29.57
N GLY A 460 -22.27 -4.40 29.34
CA GLY A 460 -21.88 -3.31 30.23
C GLY A 460 -20.73 -3.68 31.16
N ILE A 461 -19.60 -2.99 31.03
CA ILE A 461 -18.34 -3.24 31.75
C ILE A 461 -18.49 -3.09 33.26
N THR A 462 -19.53 -2.39 33.73
CA THR A 462 -19.84 -2.22 35.17
C THR A 462 -20.18 -3.54 35.87
N GLN A 463 -20.55 -4.59 35.10
CA GLN A 463 -20.76 -5.94 35.65
C GLN A 463 -19.44 -6.66 36.00
N TYR A 464 -18.31 -6.12 35.53
CA TYR A 464 -16.95 -6.65 35.74
C TYR A 464 -16.06 -5.62 36.45
N PRO A 465 -16.26 -5.34 37.75
CA PRO A 465 -15.64 -4.22 38.43
C PRO A 465 -14.10 -4.27 38.49
N LEU A 466 -13.48 -5.47 38.53
CA LEU A 466 -12.04 -5.61 38.50
C LEU A 466 -11.47 -5.21 37.13
N LEU A 467 -12.09 -5.67 36.04
CA LEU A 467 -11.69 -5.32 34.69
C LEU A 467 -11.89 -3.81 34.41
N ALA A 468 -12.98 -3.25 34.89
CA ALA A 468 -13.25 -1.80 34.79
C ALA A 468 -12.17 -0.97 35.50
N THR A 469 -11.71 -1.42 36.67
CA THR A 469 -10.65 -0.74 37.44
C THR A 469 -9.30 -0.83 36.72
N GLU A 470 -8.92 -2.00 36.21
CA GLU A 470 -7.67 -2.16 35.45
C GLU A 470 -7.66 -1.32 34.17
N LEU A 471 -8.77 -1.30 33.43
CA LEU A 471 -8.90 -0.46 32.22
C LEU A 471 -8.77 1.03 32.54
N ALA A 472 -9.40 1.50 33.61
CA ALA A 472 -9.29 2.89 34.04
C ALA A 472 -7.83 3.25 34.39
N GLN A 473 -7.09 2.32 34.98
CA GLN A 473 -5.67 2.51 35.31
C GLN A 473 -4.80 2.56 34.06
N ILE A 474 -5.00 1.64 33.10
CA ILE A 474 -4.29 1.64 31.81
C ILE A 474 -4.57 2.94 31.03
N GLN A 475 -5.80 3.43 31.03
CA GLN A 475 -6.15 4.68 30.38
C GLN A 475 -5.50 5.90 31.05
N ALA A 476 -5.40 5.90 32.38
CA ALA A 476 -4.72 6.96 33.12
C ALA A 476 -3.21 6.96 32.88
N ASP A 477 -2.59 5.80 32.83
CA ASP A 477 -1.16 5.64 32.53
C ASP A 477 -0.84 6.10 31.09
N ALA A 478 -1.66 5.72 30.10
CA ALA A 478 -1.51 6.15 28.72
C ALA A 478 -1.69 7.67 28.55
N ALA A 479 -2.62 8.28 29.28
CA ALA A 479 -2.81 9.73 29.29
C ALA A 479 -1.64 10.47 29.94
N ALA A 480 -1.03 9.91 30.97
CA ALA A 480 0.15 10.47 31.63
C ALA A 480 1.40 10.42 30.71
N GLU A 481 1.61 9.31 30.00
CA GLU A 481 2.70 9.21 28.98
C GLU A 481 2.53 10.21 27.82
N TYR A 482 1.30 10.56 27.47
CA TYR A 482 1.03 11.54 26.41
C TYR A 482 1.35 12.97 26.86
N ILE A 483 1.09 13.28 28.14
CA ILE A 483 1.39 14.61 28.73
C ILE A 483 2.89 14.81 28.92
N ASP A 484 3.64 13.75 29.26
CA ASP A 484 5.12 13.82 29.41
C ASP A 484 5.87 13.97 28.07
N LYS A 485 5.20 13.70 26.94
CA LYS A 485 5.78 13.81 25.58
C LYS A 485 5.35 15.09 24.84
N ALA A 486 4.46 15.89 25.41
CA ALA A 486 3.98 17.18 24.88
C ALA A 486 4.75 18.36 25.50
#